data_f00f8e06f6915c2d457774f603935b1f
#
_entry.id   f00f8e06f6915c2d457774f603935b1f
#
_cell.length_a   1.000
_cell.length_b   1.000
_cell.length_c   1.000
_cell.angle_alpha   90.00
_cell.angle_beta   90.00
_cell.angle_gamma   90.00
#
_symmetry.space_group_name_H-M   'P 1'
#
loop_
_entity.id
_entity.type
_entity.pdbx_description
1 polymer ?
#
loop_
_entity_poly.entity_id
_entity_poly.type
_entity_poly.pdbx_seq_one_letter_code
_entity_poly.pdbx_strand_id
1 'polypeptide(L)'
;MTTILAAHADWSVDPRKRFLTVATRRDEKWILNQPELVGDPRNLLARLIDKAGGDPVAFGADFALGVPRAFAKSKGISDFLDWLRGLTGNEQIFQVCTSLDEASLDRPFYPQASVKGHGHMARLADKLGFSKTDDLRRYVDFPTSRRRGGSPLFWTLGPNQCGKATLSAWRECLLPAFRQNLSIMVWPYAGKFADLLEPGKIVVAETYPAEALVQFGLTLVGSKRKQSDRATLRQSLMETMDRFGAVPSHHLVRISHEGRCIGAPNLRKCFCNKDLLRLGGISRCRQSVARICLNFHGLKDAVWWRVSTAGR
;
A
#
# COMPACT_ATOMS: atom_id res chain seq x y z
N MET A 1 -8.30 -24.37 13.76
CA MET A 1 -8.42 -22.93 13.42
C MET A 1 -7.34 -22.60 12.41
N THR A 2 -7.69 -21.93 11.33
CA THR A 2 -6.71 -21.60 10.28
C THR A 2 -5.91 -20.40 10.75
N THR A 3 -4.60 -20.55 10.90
CA THR A 3 -3.68 -19.43 11.10
C THR A 3 -3.60 -18.65 9.82
N ILE A 4 -3.48 -17.33 9.90
CA ILE A 4 -3.34 -16.44 8.74
C ILE A 4 -2.18 -15.51 9.04
N LEU A 5 -1.25 -15.39 8.10
CA LEU A 5 -0.24 -14.34 8.12
C LEU A 5 -0.78 -13.12 7.34
N ALA A 6 -0.92 -12.00 8.02
CA ALA A 6 -1.25 -10.73 7.38
C ALA A 6 0.00 -9.84 7.31
N ALA A 7 0.22 -9.21 6.17
CA ALA A 7 1.36 -8.31 5.97
C ALA A 7 0.91 -7.03 5.25
N HIS A 8 1.54 -5.91 5.57
CA HIS A 8 1.32 -4.65 4.88
C HIS A 8 2.64 -3.96 4.58
N ALA A 9 2.81 -3.52 3.33
CA ALA A 9 3.95 -2.70 2.92
C ALA A 9 3.54 -1.24 2.67
N ASP A 10 4.21 -0.30 3.35
CA ASP A 10 4.23 1.14 3.00
C ASP A 10 5.29 1.30 1.91
N TRP A 11 4.83 1.46 0.65
CA TRP A 11 5.70 1.40 -0.51
C TRP A 11 6.27 2.76 -0.90
N SER A 12 7.50 2.74 -1.35
CA SER A 12 8.22 3.93 -1.83
C SER A 12 9.19 3.56 -2.95
N VAL A 13 9.51 4.51 -3.83
CA VAL A 13 10.63 4.36 -4.77
C VAL A 13 11.96 4.24 -4.03
N ASP A 14 12.14 4.99 -2.93
CA ASP A 14 13.33 4.90 -2.08
C ASP A 14 13.26 3.64 -1.20
N PRO A 15 14.16 2.64 -1.39
CA PRO A 15 14.13 1.40 -0.61
C PRO A 15 14.24 1.63 0.90
N ARG A 16 14.93 2.70 1.33
CA ARG A 16 15.07 3.07 2.76
C ARG A 16 13.77 3.55 3.40
N LYS A 17 12.73 3.76 2.58
CA LYS A 17 11.40 4.21 2.99
C LYS A 17 10.32 3.16 2.75
N ARG A 18 10.69 1.95 2.36
CA ARG A 18 9.78 0.82 2.21
C ARG A 18 9.75 0.04 3.51
N PHE A 19 8.62 0.04 4.18
CA PHE A 19 8.46 -0.67 5.45
C PHE A 19 7.39 -1.75 5.33
N LEU A 20 7.71 -2.90 5.90
CA LEU A 20 6.84 -4.06 6.02
C LEU A 20 6.44 -4.23 7.48
N THR A 21 5.17 -4.44 7.73
CA THR A 21 4.66 -4.90 9.03
C THR A 21 3.96 -6.22 8.83
N VAL A 22 4.21 -7.17 9.72
CA VAL A 22 3.60 -8.50 9.69
C VAL A 22 2.80 -8.72 10.96
N ALA A 23 1.63 -9.32 10.81
CA ALA A 23 0.79 -9.79 11.91
C ALA A 23 0.47 -11.27 11.70
N THR A 24 0.47 -12.04 12.77
CA THR A 24 0.06 -13.44 12.75
C THR A 24 -1.14 -13.63 13.66
N ARG A 25 -2.17 -14.29 13.19
CA ARG A 25 -3.33 -14.65 14.02
C ARG A 25 -3.04 -15.92 14.78
N ARG A 26 -3.13 -15.88 16.11
CA ARG A 26 -3.01 -17.04 17.02
C ARG A 26 -4.08 -16.91 18.11
N ASP A 27 -4.80 -17.99 18.38
CA ASP A 27 -5.79 -18.03 19.46
C ASP A 27 -6.74 -16.82 19.49
N GLU A 28 -7.35 -16.50 18.35
CA GLU A 28 -8.24 -15.34 18.15
C GLU A 28 -7.57 -13.95 18.29
N LYS A 29 -6.26 -13.90 18.56
CA LYS A 29 -5.51 -12.64 18.69
C LYS A 29 -4.58 -12.41 17.51
N TRP A 30 -4.44 -11.17 17.09
CA TRP A 30 -3.45 -10.73 16.14
C TRP A 30 -2.20 -10.26 16.87
N ILE A 31 -1.08 -10.91 16.64
CA ILE A 31 0.24 -10.51 17.17
C ILE A 31 0.94 -9.68 16.09
N LEU A 32 1.16 -8.41 16.39
CA LEU A 32 1.78 -7.45 15.47
C LEU A 32 3.26 -7.34 15.72
N ASN A 33 4.06 -7.62 14.69
CA ASN A 33 5.51 -7.46 14.75
C ASN A 33 5.91 -5.99 14.55
N GLN A 34 7.14 -5.65 14.94
CA GLN A 34 7.71 -4.35 14.61
C GLN A 34 7.83 -4.21 13.09
N PRO A 35 7.58 -3.01 12.53
CA PRO A 35 7.89 -2.74 11.15
C PRO A 35 9.39 -2.89 10.88
N GLU A 36 9.68 -3.55 9.77
CA GLU A 36 11.02 -3.75 9.25
C GLU A 36 11.13 -3.18 7.85
N LEU A 37 12.34 -2.98 7.35
CA LEU A 37 12.52 -2.63 5.94
C LEU A 37 12.08 -3.80 5.06
N VAL A 38 11.46 -3.50 3.92
CA VAL A 38 11.06 -4.52 2.94
C VAL A 38 12.25 -5.38 2.49
N GLY A 39 13.46 -4.82 2.48
CA GLY A 39 14.64 -5.51 1.97
C GLY A 39 14.59 -5.65 0.44
N ASP A 40 15.02 -6.82 -0.07
CA ASP A 40 14.91 -7.10 -1.50
C ASP A 40 13.46 -7.35 -1.91
N PRO A 41 12.86 -6.46 -2.72
CA PRO A 41 11.47 -6.58 -3.11
C PRO A 41 11.19 -7.77 -4.03
N ARG A 42 12.20 -8.27 -4.76
CA ARG A 42 12.06 -9.40 -5.71
C ARG A 42 11.65 -10.68 -5.00
N ASN A 43 12.09 -10.84 -3.76
CA ASN A 43 11.83 -12.02 -2.95
C ASN A 43 10.78 -11.79 -1.85
N LEU A 44 10.12 -10.62 -1.83
CA LEU A 44 9.20 -10.26 -0.75
C LEU A 44 8.06 -11.28 -0.60
N LEU A 45 7.37 -11.60 -1.70
CA LEU A 45 6.21 -12.50 -1.64
C LEU A 45 6.63 -13.93 -1.28
N ALA A 46 7.75 -14.43 -1.82
CA ALA A 46 8.30 -15.73 -1.44
C ALA A 46 8.61 -15.80 0.07
N ARG A 47 9.31 -14.78 0.60
CA ARG A 47 9.61 -14.70 2.04
C ARG A 47 8.37 -14.67 2.94
N LEU A 48 7.28 -14.05 2.47
CA LEU A 48 6.02 -14.06 3.23
C LEU A 48 5.36 -15.43 3.22
N ILE A 49 5.39 -16.14 2.09
CA ILE A 49 4.89 -17.51 1.97
C ILE A 49 5.72 -18.44 2.88
N ASP A 50 7.04 -18.36 2.81
CA ASP A 50 7.95 -19.15 3.65
C ASP A 50 7.71 -18.88 5.15
N LYS A 51 7.56 -17.59 5.52
CA LYS A 51 7.28 -17.18 6.91
C LYS A 51 5.93 -17.70 7.41
N ALA A 52 4.96 -17.87 6.52
CA ALA A 52 3.65 -18.41 6.87
C ALA A 52 3.68 -19.93 7.12
N GLY A 53 4.70 -20.65 6.65
CA GLY A 53 4.84 -22.08 6.91
C GLY A 53 3.69 -22.93 6.38
N GLY A 54 3.10 -22.55 5.25
CA GLY A 54 1.96 -23.23 4.64
C GLY A 54 0.60 -22.59 4.96
N ASP A 55 0.51 -21.66 5.91
CA ASP A 55 -0.71 -20.92 6.18
C ASP A 55 -1.03 -19.91 5.05
N PRO A 56 -2.30 -19.50 4.89
CA PRO A 56 -2.67 -18.43 3.97
C PRO A 56 -1.97 -17.12 4.29
N VAL A 57 -1.57 -16.40 3.24
CA VAL A 57 -0.98 -15.06 3.38
C VAL A 57 -1.90 -14.00 2.79
N ALA A 58 -2.23 -12.97 3.58
CA ALA A 58 -2.88 -11.78 3.13
C ALA A 58 -1.87 -10.63 3.06
N PHE A 59 -1.52 -10.16 1.87
CA PHE A 59 -0.56 -9.07 1.67
C PHE A 59 -1.23 -7.84 1.09
N GLY A 60 -1.20 -6.73 1.83
CA GLY A 60 -1.66 -5.42 1.41
C GLY A 60 -0.50 -4.47 1.12
N ALA A 61 -0.64 -3.62 0.12
CA ALA A 61 0.34 -2.56 -0.14
C ALA A 61 -0.34 -1.31 -0.74
N ASP A 62 0.26 -0.14 -0.53
CA ASP A 62 -0.28 1.13 -1.00
C ASP A 62 0.23 1.54 -2.38
N PHE A 63 0.36 0.59 -3.27
CA PHE A 63 0.56 0.80 -4.70
C PHE A 63 -0.63 0.31 -5.53
N ALA A 64 -0.80 0.86 -6.72
CA ALA A 64 -1.94 0.57 -7.56
C ALA A 64 -1.90 -0.85 -8.17
N LEU A 65 -3.03 -1.55 -8.09
CA LEU A 65 -3.30 -2.79 -8.81
C LEU A 65 -4.37 -2.52 -9.89
N GLY A 66 -3.97 -1.87 -10.96
CA GLY A 66 -4.84 -1.53 -12.07
C GLY A 66 -4.44 -0.22 -12.76
N VAL A 67 -5.04 0.02 -13.92
CA VAL A 67 -4.83 1.22 -14.74
C VAL A 67 -6.16 1.95 -14.99
N PRO A 68 -6.14 3.24 -15.38
CA PRO A 68 -7.35 3.96 -15.78
C PRO A 68 -8.08 3.25 -16.93
N ARG A 69 -9.42 3.25 -16.88
CA ARG A 69 -10.25 2.61 -17.90
C ARG A 69 -9.98 3.17 -19.31
N ALA A 70 -9.80 4.49 -19.42
CA ALA A 70 -9.49 5.12 -20.70
C ALA A 70 -8.16 4.61 -21.26
N PHE A 71 -7.13 4.48 -20.43
CA PHE A 71 -5.85 3.91 -20.81
C PHE A 71 -6.00 2.45 -21.26
N ALA A 72 -6.68 1.62 -20.47
CA ALA A 72 -6.91 0.21 -20.82
C ALA A 72 -7.59 0.08 -22.18
N LYS A 73 -8.65 0.89 -22.43
CA LYS A 73 -9.34 0.93 -23.71
C LYS A 73 -8.42 1.32 -24.87
N SER A 74 -7.64 2.40 -24.71
CA SER A 74 -6.73 2.89 -25.75
C SER A 74 -5.58 1.93 -26.07
N LYS A 75 -5.15 1.12 -25.08
CA LYS A 75 -4.10 0.12 -25.23
C LYS A 75 -4.64 -1.29 -25.58
N GLY A 76 -5.96 -1.47 -25.68
CA GLY A 76 -6.56 -2.78 -25.92
C GLY A 76 -6.35 -3.79 -24.78
N ILE A 77 -6.20 -3.29 -23.53
CA ILE A 77 -6.01 -4.14 -22.35
C ILE A 77 -7.37 -4.66 -21.90
N SER A 78 -7.62 -5.94 -22.12
CA SER A 78 -8.84 -6.63 -21.65
C SER A 78 -8.70 -7.13 -20.21
N ASP A 79 -7.52 -7.62 -19.83
CA ASP A 79 -7.18 -8.04 -18.48
C ASP A 79 -5.90 -7.36 -18.03
N PHE A 80 -5.96 -6.72 -16.86
CA PHE A 80 -4.82 -6.00 -16.31
C PHE A 80 -3.68 -6.93 -15.86
N LEU A 81 -4.02 -8.08 -15.27
CA LEU A 81 -3.01 -8.99 -14.74
C LEU A 81 -2.27 -9.70 -15.87
N ASP A 82 -2.97 -10.08 -16.93
CA ASP A 82 -2.35 -10.70 -18.10
C ASP A 82 -1.46 -9.71 -18.82
N TRP A 83 -1.93 -8.46 -18.97
CA TRP A 83 -1.11 -7.38 -19.51
C TRP A 83 0.14 -7.15 -18.65
N LEU A 84 0.00 -7.05 -17.32
CA LEU A 84 1.14 -6.82 -16.42
C LEU A 84 2.14 -7.99 -16.48
N ARG A 85 1.68 -9.23 -16.47
CA ARG A 85 2.53 -10.43 -16.60
C ARG A 85 3.30 -10.48 -17.92
N GLY A 86 2.74 -9.93 -18.99
CA GLY A 86 3.39 -9.83 -20.29
C GLY A 86 4.53 -8.82 -20.36
N LEU A 87 4.68 -7.94 -19.35
CA LEU A 87 5.77 -6.96 -19.33
C LEU A 87 7.08 -7.60 -18.88
N THR A 88 8.19 -7.12 -19.47
CA THR A 88 9.56 -7.55 -19.10
C THR A 88 10.17 -6.74 -17.97
N GLY A 89 9.67 -5.52 -17.77
CA GLY A 89 10.19 -4.53 -16.81
C GLY A 89 11.09 -3.47 -17.45
N ASN A 90 11.33 -3.57 -18.77
CA ASN A 90 12.17 -2.64 -19.53
C ASN A 90 11.36 -1.69 -20.42
N GLU A 91 10.04 -1.85 -20.47
CA GLU A 91 9.14 -1.06 -21.31
C GLU A 91 9.13 0.40 -20.87
N GLN A 92 8.80 1.28 -21.81
CA GLN A 92 8.75 2.73 -21.58
C GLN A 92 7.75 3.13 -20.49
N ILE A 93 6.74 2.31 -20.21
CA ILE A 93 5.78 2.54 -19.15
C ILE A 93 6.45 2.68 -17.76
N PHE A 94 7.61 2.06 -17.55
CA PHE A 94 8.38 2.17 -16.31
C PHE A 94 9.22 3.43 -16.21
N GLN A 95 9.19 4.29 -17.22
CA GLN A 95 9.92 5.56 -17.27
C GLN A 95 8.95 6.71 -17.01
N VAL A 96 9.32 7.60 -16.09
CA VAL A 96 8.56 8.81 -15.82
C VAL A 96 9.06 9.94 -16.74
N CYS A 97 8.15 10.63 -17.41
CA CYS A 97 8.47 11.72 -18.32
C CYS A 97 9.01 12.95 -17.58
N THR A 98 10.01 13.60 -18.15
CA THR A 98 10.54 14.88 -17.68
C THR A 98 9.78 16.06 -18.28
N SER A 99 9.31 15.93 -19.53
CA SER A 99 8.47 16.89 -20.22
C SER A 99 7.15 16.24 -20.68
N LEU A 100 6.15 17.08 -21.00
CA LEU A 100 4.89 16.62 -21.58
C LEU A 100 5.07 16.05 -22.99
N ASP A 101 6.09 16.49 -23.72
CA ASP A 101 6.34 16.02 -25.08
C ASP A 101 6.72 14.57 -25.14
N GLU A 102 7.32 14.04 -24.07
CA GLU A 102 7.66 12.64 -23.92
C GLU A 102 6.46 11.75 -23.58
N ALA A 103 5.34 12.36 -23.14
CA ALA A 103 4.18 11.60 -22.70
C ALA A 103 3.44 10.94 -23.88
N SER A 104 3.15 9.66 -23.73
CA SER A 104 2.41 8.85 -24.69
C SER A 104 1.69 7.71 -23.96
N LEU A 105 0.88 6.94 -24.69
CA LEU A 105 0.29 5.71 -24.15
C LEU A 105 1.34 4.65 -23.75
N ASP A 106 2.55 4.71 -24.31
CA ASP A 106 3.64 3.82 -23.92
C ASP A 106 4.42 4.36 -22.71
N ARG A 107 4.40 5.68 -22.49
CA ARG A 107 5.09 6.38 -21.39
C ARG A 107 4.15 7.39 -20.72
N PRO A 108 3.12 6.94 -19.98
CA PRO A 108 2.06 7.83 -19.50
C PRO A 108 2.36 8.60 -18.21
N PHE A 109 3.37 8.19 -17.43
CA PHE A 109 3.66 8.76 -16.12
C PHE A 109 4.43 10.08 -16.21
N TYR A 110 3.86 11.16 -15.62
CA TYR A 110 4.42 12.51 -15.62
C TYR A 110 4.00 13.28 -14.35
N PRO A 111 4.80 14.21 -13.84
CA PRO A 111 6.18 14.58 -14.22
C PRO A 111 7.23 13.91 -13.33
N GLN A 112 8.48 13.82 -13.84
CA GLN A 112 9.61 13.28 -13.07
C GLN A 112 9.97 14.16 -11.86
N ALA A 113 9.93 15.48 -12.02
CA ALA A 113 10.24 16.49 -11.01
C ALA A 113 9.19 17.60 -11.00
N SER A 114 9.35 18.57 -10.10
CA SER A 114 8.48 19.74 -10.02
C SER A 114 8.37 20.48 -11.35
N VAL A 115 7.15 20.85 -11.73
CA VAL A 115 6.86 21.61 -12.94
C VAL A 115 6.26 22.96 -12.58
N LYS A 116 6.61 23.99 -13.35
CA LYS A 116 6.09 25.35 -13.19
C LYS A 116 4.80 25.52 -14.02
N GLY A 117 3.90 26.36 -13.52
CA GLY A 117 2.65 26.71 -14.23
C GLY A 117 1.48 25.80 -13.84
N HIS A 118 0.35 26.01 -14.51
CA HIS A 118 -0.93 25.36 -14.23
C HIS A 118 -1.39 24.50 -15.42
N GLY A 119 -2.42 23.69 -15.19
CA GLY A 119 -3.07 22.93 -16.26
C GLY A 119 -2.29 21.71 -16.78
N HIS A 120 -1.18 21.33 -16.14
CA HIS A 120 -0.36 20.21 -16.59
C HIS A 120 -1.11 18.87 -16.63
N MET A 121 -2.04 18.64 -15.70
CA MET A 121 -2.85 17.42 -15.67
C MET A 121 -3.82 17.35 -16.86
N ALA A 122 -4.44 18.48 -17.22
CA ALA A 122 -5.31 18.55 -18.39
C ALA A 122 -4.52 18.30 -19.69
N ARG A 123 -3.34 18.94 -19.80
CA ARG A 123 -2.44 18.71 -20.95
C ARG A 123 -1.93 17.28 -21.03
N LEU A 124 -1.70 16.62 -19.89
CA LEU A 124 -1.36 15.20 -19.86
C LEU A 124 -2.52 14.34 -20.38
N ALA A 125 -3.75 14.62 -19.96
CA ALA A 125 -4.92 13.90 -20.46
C ALA A 125 -5.06 14.07 -21.97
N ASP A 126 -4.96 15.31 -22.47
CA ASP A 126 -4.99 15.62 -23.90
C ASP A 126 -3.88 14.88 -24.67
N LYS A 127 -2.64 14.91 -24.18
CA LYS A 127 -1.48 14.23 -24.77
C LYS A 127 -1.66 12.72 -24.86
N LEU A 128 -2.38 12.13 -23.92
CA LEU A 128 -2.74 10.69 -23.93
C LEU A 128 -4.00 10.38 -24.78
N GLY A 129 -4.60 11.40 -25.41
CA GLY A 129 -5.82 11.27 -26.21
C GLY A 129 -7.08 11.06 -25.35
N PHE A 130 -7.08 11.54 -24.10
CA PHE A 130 -8.23 11.42 -23.20
C PHE A 130 -9.09 12.67 -23.24
N SER A 131 -10.41 12.49 -23.14
CA SER A 131 -11.38 13.57 -23.27
C SER A 131 -11.40 14.52 -22.08
N LYS A 132 -10.99 14.06 -20.90
CA LYS A 132 -11.03 14.85 -19.65
C LYS A 132 -9.98 14.37 -18.66
N THR A 133 -9.64 15.23 -17.71
CA THR A 133 -8.67 14.94 -16.65
C THR A 133 -9.06 13.73 -15.80
N ASP A 134 -10.35 13.48 -15.61
CA ASP A 134 -10.83 12.34 -14.84
C ASP A 134 -10.53 10.99 -15.51
N ASP A 135 -10.30 10.97 -16.82
CA ASP A 135 -9.88 9.77 -17.55
C ASP A 135 -8.47 9.28 -17.15
N LEU A 136 -7.69 10.12 -16.46
CA LEU A 136 -6.43 9.74 -15.81
C LEU A 136 -6.63 8.94 -14.51
N ARG A 137 -7.87 8.84 -14.00
CA ARG A 137 -8.20 8.14 -12.75
C ARG A 137 -8.66 6.73 -13.03
N ARG A 138 -8.29 5.83 -12.12
CA ARG A 138 -8.94 4.53 -12.00
C ARG A 138 -10.28 4.72 -11.31
N TYR A 139 -11.17 3.75 -11.44
CA TYR A 139 -12.48 3.82 -10.79
C TYR A 139 -12.36 3.98 -9.26
N VAL A 140 -11.43 3.26 -8.66
CA VAL A 140 -11.15 3.32 -7.21
C VAL A 140 -10.55 4.65 -6.74
N ASP A 141 -10.07 5.49 -7.64
CA ASP A 141 -9.49 6.81 -7.31
C ASP A 141 -10.55 7.93 -7.23
N PHE A 142 -11.80 7.67 -7.63
CA PHE A 142 -12.86 8.66 -7.51
C PHE A 142 -13.26 8.89 -6.04
N PRO A 143 -13.73 10.11 -5.70
CA PRO A 143 -14.21 10.39 -4.36
C PRO A 143 -15.46 9.58 -4.04
N THR A 144 -15.65 9.26 -2.76
CA THR A 144 -16.87 8.69 -2.22
C THR A 144 -17.48 9.65 -1.20
N SER A 145 -18.67 9.34 -0.69
CA SER A 145 -19.28 10.14 0.40
C SER A 145 -18.42 10.20 1.67
N ARG A 146 -17.51 9.25 1.85
CA ARG A 146 -16.64 9.14 3.04
C ARG A 146 -15.18 9.46 2.80
N ARG A 147 -14.74 9.54 1.54
CA ARG A 147 -13.33 9.68 1.18
C ARG A 147 -13.15 10.67 0.05
N ARG A 148 -12.13 11.53 0.17
CA ARG A 148 -11.66 12.35 -0.95
C ARG A 148 -11.06 11.47 -2.04
N GLY A 149 -11.15 11.88 -3.29
CA GLY A 149 -10.55 11.19 -4.42
C GLY A 149 -9.05 11.02 -4.27
N GLY A 150 -8.53 9.89 -4.75
CA GLY A 150 -7.10 9.65 -4.90
C GLY A 150 -6.49 10.53 -6.00
N SER A 151 -5.17 10.65 -6.04
CA SER A 151 -4.48 11.26 -7.18
C SER A 151 -4.61 10.39 -8.43
N PRO A 152 -4.73 10.96 -9.62
CA PRO A 152 -4.67 10.18 -10.85
C PRO A 152 -3.37 9.38 -10.92
N LEU A 153 -3.45 8.11 -11.38
CA LEU A 153 -2.32 7.19 -11.38
C LEU A 153 -1.10 7.74 -12.13
N PHE A 154 -1.33 8.32 -13.31
CA PHE A 154 -0.25 8.80 -14.19
C PHE A 154 0.33 10.15 -13.77
N TRP A 155 -0.32 10.84 -12.81
CA TRP A 155 0.19 12.06 -12.23
C TRP A 155 1.08 11.76 -11.04
N THR A 156 2.38 12.06 -11.16
CA THR A 156 3.40 11.63 -10.18
C THR A 156 3.92 12.75 -9.28
N LEU A 157 3.21 13.88 -9.22
CA LEU A 157 3.56 15.04 -8.40
C LEU A 157 2.47 15.36 -7.37
N GLY A 158 2.89 15.88 -6.22
CA GLY A 158 1.99 16.33 -5.16
C GLY A 158 1.72 15.30 -4.08
N PRO A 159 0.82 15.63 -3.13
CA PRO A 159 0.48 14.72 -2.04
C PRO A 159 -0.42 13.56 -2.53
N ASN A 160 -0.32 12.44 -1.82
CA ASN A 160 -1.17 11.25 -2.05
C ASN A 160 -1.04 10.61 -3.44
N GLN A 161 0.02 10.92 -4.18
CA GLN A 161 0.30 10.25 -5.45
C GLN A 161 0.99 8.90 -5.17
N CYS A 162 0.63 7.86 -5.92
CA CYS A 162 1.24 6.52 -5.85
C CYS A 162 1.94 6.09 -7.14
N GLY A 163 1.89 6.89 -8.22
CA GLY A 163 2.36 6.48 -9.55
C GLY A 163 3.79 5.95 -9.56
N LYS A 164 4.76 6.70 -9.01
CA LYS A 164 6.16 6.24 -8.96
C LYS A 164 6.34 5.01 -8.07
N ALA A 165 5.63 4.95 -6.94
CA ALA A 165 5.63 3.80 -6.06
C ALA A 165 5.07 2.57 -6.78
N THR A 166 3.98 2.75 -7.54
CA THR A 166 3.37 1.71 -8.36
C THR A 166 4.32 1.15 -9.40
N LEU A 167 5.01 2.02 -10.16
CA LEU A 167 5.98 1.58 -11.15
C LEU A 167 7.09 0.72 -10.54
N SER A 168 7.63 1.16 -9.39
CA SER A 168 8.66 0.38 -8.70
C SER A 168 8.11 -0.93 -8.16
N ALA A 169 6.87 -0.96 -7.63
CA ALA A 169 6.25 -2.18 -7.13
C ALA A 169 5.97 -3.19 -8.25
N TRP A 170 5.44 -2.74 -9.37
CA TRP A 170 5.22 -3.63 -10.53
C TRP A 170 6.53 -4.23 -11.01
N ARG A 171 7.55 -3.39 -11.26
CA ARG A 171 8.83 -3.83 -11.82
C ARG A 171 9.67 -4.66 -10.85
N GLU A 172 9.71 -4.27 -9.58
CA GLU A 172 10.67 -4.81 -8.62
C GLU A 172 10.08 -5.90 -7.71
N CYS A 173 8.74 -5.98 -7.60
CA CYS A 173 8.06 -6.94 -6.75
C CYS A 173 7.15 -7.89 -7.54
N LEU A 174 6.14 -7.37 -8.24
CA LEU A 174 5.12 -8.22 -8.86
C LEU A 174 5.67 -9.00 -10.05
N LEU A 175 6.36 -8.34 -11.00
CA LEU A 175 6.92 -9.03 -12.17
C LEU A 175 7.91 -10.14 -11.79
N PRO A 176 8.88 -9.93 -10.87
CA PRO A 176 9.72 -11.02 -10.40
C PRO A 176 8.92 -12.14 -9.73
N ALA A 177 7.93 -11.80 -8.91
CA ALA A 177 7.12 -12.79 -8.20
C ALA A 177 6.28 -13.65 -9.15
N PHE A 178 5.68 -13.07 -10.20
CA PHE A 178 4.94 -13.83 -11.23
C PHE A 178 5.83 -14.83 -11.98
N ARG A 179 7.15 -14.57 -12.07
CA ARG A 179 8.11 -15.47 -12.72
C ARG A 179 8.64 -16.58 -11.81
N GLN A 180 8.42 -16.48 -10.49
CA GLN A 180 8.88 -17.45 -9.50
C GLN A 180 7.91 -18.62 -9.30
N ASN A 181 6.88 -18.76 -10.13
CA ASN A 181 5.86 -19.79 -10.00
C ASN A 181 5.20 -19.86 -8.61
N LEU A 182 5.03 -18.71 -7.95
CA LEU A 182 4.35 -18.61 -6.66
C LEU A 182 2.83 -18.65 -6.86
N SER A 183 2.11 -19.23 -5.90
CA SER A 183 0.64 -19.24 -5.88
C SER A 183 0.08 -17.88 -5.46
N ILE A 184 0.11 -16.90 -6.38
CA ILE A 184 -0.31 -15.52 -6.16
C ILE A 184 -1.72 -15.31 -6.67
N MET A 185 -2.62 -14.90 -5.77
CA MET A 185 -3.95 -14.40 -6.08
C MET A 185 -3.97 -12.88 -5.93
N VAL A 186 -4.48 -12.17 -6.93
CA VAL A 186 -4.59 -10.69 -6.86
C VAL A 186 -6.05 -10.30 -6.71
N TRP A 187 -6.39 -9.71 -5.58
CA TRP A 187 -7.72 -9.21 -5.33
C TRP A 187 -7.90 -7.80 -5.91
N PRO A 188 -9.06 -7.47 -6.56
CA PRO A 188 -10.29 -8.29 -6.65
C PRO A 188 -10.37 -9.19 -7.90
N TYR A 189 -9.34 -9.28 -8.73
CA TYR A 189 -9.38 -9.96 -10.01
C TYR A 189 -9.63 -11.47 -9.89
N ALA A 190 -9.07 -12.10 -8.86
CA ALA A 190 -9.17 -13.54 -8.65
C ALA A 190 -10.46 -13.99 -7.93
N GLY A 191 -11.33 -13.06 -7.48
CA GLY A 191 -12.58 -13.41 -6.81
C GLY A 191 -12.77 -12.72 -5.47
N LYS A 192 -13.56 -13.32 -4.57
CA LYS A 192 -13.84 -12.77 -3.24
C LYS A 192 -12.64 -12.98 -2.33
N PHE A 193 -12.24 -11.93 -1.61
CA PHE A 193 -11.03 -11.95 -0.77
C PHE A 193 -10.97 -13.13 0.22
N ALA A 194 -12.07 -13.38 0.91
CA ALA A 194 -12.14 -14.45 1.91
C ALA A 194 -11.97 -15.85 1.29
N ASP A 195 -12.48 -16.05 0.07
CA ASP A 195 -12.43 -17.33 -0.63
C ASP A 195 -11.04 -17.60 -1.22
N LEU A 196 -10.21 -16.55 -1.37
CA LEU A 196 -8.84 -16.67 -1.88
C LEU A 196 -7.81 -17.03 -0.80
N LEU A 197 -8.18 -16.90 0.48
CA LEU A 197 -7.30 -17.19 1.61
C LEU A 197 -7.20 -18.70 1.84
N GLU A 198 -6.42 -19.36 1.02
CA GLU A 198 -6.17 -20.79 1.07
C GLU A 198 -4.73 -21.11 1.51
N PRO A 199 -4.51 -22.26 2.18
CA PRO A 199 -3.17 -22.72 2.55
C PRO A 199 -2.19 -22.69 1.37
N GLY A 200 -0.98 -22.20 1.62
CA GLY A 200 0.09 -22.11 0.62
C GLY A 200 -0.09 -21.00 -0.43
N LYS A 201 -1.17 -20.21 -0.36
CA LYS A 201 -1.42 -19.09 -1.28
C LYS A 201 -1.17 -17.75 -0.62
N ILE A 202 -0.76 -16.78 -1.46
CA ILE A 202 -0.68 -15.36 -1.07
C ILE A 202 -1.70 -14.54 -1.85
N VAL A 203 -2.56 -13.82 -1.12
CA VAL A 203 -3.51 -12.86 -1.69
C VAL A 203 -2.90 -11.47 -1.63
N VAL A 204 -2.65 -10.86 -2.78
CA VAL A 204 -2.15 -9.50 -2.93
C VAL A 204 -3.32 -8.55 -3.12
N ALA A 205 -3.41 -7.50 -2.31
CA ALA A 205 -4.46 -6.50 -2.37
C ALA A 205 -3.88 -5.08 -2.34
N GLU A 206 -4.46 -4.18 -3.14
CA GLU A 206 -4.22 -2.76 -2.99
C GLU A 206 -4.90 -2.26 -1.71
N THR A 207 -4.17 -1.52 -0.90
CA THR A 207 -4.70 -0.95 0.33
C THR A 207 -4.55 0.57 0.32
N TYR A 208 -5.57 1.27 0.82
CA TYR A 208 -5.54 2.72 0.94
C TYR A 208 -5.56 3.11 2.42
N PRO A 209 -4.42 3.50 2.99
CA PRO A 209 -4.29 3.70 4.44
C PRO A 209 -5.22 4.76 5.03
N ALA A 210 -5.54 5.81 4.27
CA ALA A 210 -6.49 6.82 4.72
C ALA A 210 -7.92 6.28 4.81
N GLU A 211 -8.30 5.35 3.93
CA GLU A 211 -9.58 4.67 3.97
C GLU A 211 -9.74 3.81 5.23
N ALA A 212 -8.67 3.11 5.61
CA ALA A 212 -8.68 2.31 6.85
C ALA A 212 -9.02 3.16 8.07
N LEU A 213 -8.45 4.35 8.22
CA LEU A 213 -8.81 5.25 9.32
C LEU A 213 -10.29 5.62 9.30
N VAL A 214 -10.82 5.96 8.12
CA VAL A 214 -12.25 6.32 7.98
C VAL A 214 -13.17 5.16 8.34
N GLN A 215 -12.84 3.92 7.90
CA GLN A 215 -13.64 2.73 8.22
C GLN A 215 -13.72 2.44 9.72
N PHE A 216 -12.68 2.82 10.47
CA PHE A 216 -12.64 2.66 11.93
C PHE A 216 -13.18 3.85 12.70
N GLY A 217 -13.71 4.85 12.01
CA GLY A 217 -14.17 6.09 12.62
C GLY A 217 -13.03 6.95 13.20
N LEU A 218 -11.80 6.71 12.76
CA LEU A 218 -10.63 7.43 13.21
C LEU A 218 -10.34 8.61 12.27
N THR A 219 -10.23 9.79 12.85
CA THR A 219 -9.89 11.01 12.10
C THR A 219 -8.58 11.59 12.58
N LEU A 220 -7.60 11.67 11.70
CA LEU A 220 -6.36 12.39 11.99
C LEU A 220 -6.58 13.89 11.75
N VAL A 221 -6.57 14.66 12.82
CA VAL A 221 -6.58 16.11 12.78
C VAL A 221 -5.12 16.58 12.64
N GLY A 222 -4.83 17.32 11.58
CA GLY A 222 -3.49 17.84 11.31
C GLY A 222 -2.66 16.98 10.35
N SER A 223 -1.35 16.99 10.51
CA SER A 223 -0.42 16.38 9.57
C SER A 223 0.10 15.02 10.05
N LYS A 224 -0.05 13.98 9.21
CA LYS A 224 0.56 12.67 9.47
C LYS A 224 2.10 12.71 9.60
N ARG A 225 2.74 13.81 9.20
CA ARG A 225 4.19 14.01 9.33
C ARG A 225 4.60 14.54 10.72
N LYS A 226 3.69 15.19 11.44
CA LYS A 226 3.97 15.72 12.78
C LYS A 226 3.67 14.66 13.84
N GLN A 227 4.60 14.46 14.77
CA GLN A 227 4.44 13.48 15.84
C GLN A 227 3.31 13.88 16.79
N SER A 228 3.21 15.17 17.14
CA SER A 228 2.14 15.72 18.00
C SER A 228 0.76 15.39 17.44
N ASP A 229 0.55 15.63 16.12
CA ASP A 229 -0.73 15.42 15.50
C ASP A 229 -1.10 13.91 15.47
N ARG A 230 -0.10 13.03 15.28
CA ARG A 230 -0.32 11.57 15.35
C ARG A 230 -0.59 11.09 16.77
N ALA A 231 -0.04 11.75 17.76
CA ALA A 231 -0.24 11.37 19.17
C ALA A 231 -1.71 11.50 19.60
N THR A 232 -2.49 12.39 18.97
CA THR A 232 -3.92 12.55 19.24
C THR A 232 -4.74 11.30 18.89
N LEU A 233 -4.26 10.47 17.95
CA LEU A 233 -4.94 9.21 17.58
C LEU A 233 -4.57 8.03 18.48
N ARG A 234 -3.61 8.18 19.38
CA ARG A 234 -3.04 7.05 20.11
C ARG A 234 -4.10 6.27 20.89
N GLN A 235 -4.90 6.96 21.69
CA GLN A 235 -5.91 6.33 22.54
C GLN A 235 -6.95 5.58 21.70
N SER A 236 -7.57 6.26 20.74
CA SER A 236 -8.59 5.66 19.87
C SER A 236 -8.04 4.51 19.01
N LEU A 237 -6.75 4.56 18.65
CA LEU A 237 -6.09 3.48 17.95
C LEU A 237 -5.90 2.25 18.84
N MET A 238 -5.49 2.45 20.11
CA MET A 238 -5.35 1.36 21.09
C MET A 238 -6.69 0.69 21.37
N GLU A 239 -7.74 1.43 21.60
CA GLU A 239 -9.11 0.92 21.76
C GLU A 239 -9.59 0.15 20.55
N THR A 240 -9.25 0.63 19.34
CA THR A 240 -9.55 -0.09 18.10
C THR A 240 -8.78 -1.41 18.02
N MET A 241 -7.50 -1.41 18.38
CA MET A 241 -6.69 -2.64 18.42
C MET A 241 -7.27 -3.66 19.40
N ASP A 242 -7.62 -3.23 20.61
CA ASP A 242 -8.21 -4.10 21.62
C ASP A 242 -9.53 -4.71 21.16
N ARG A 243 -10.40 -3.92 20.53
CA ARG A 243 -11.66 -4.39 19.94
C ARG A 243 -11.47 -5.50 18.90
N PHE A 244 -10.36 -5.48 18.16
CA PHE A 244 -10.02 -6.48 17.14
C PHE A 244 -9.08 -7.58 17.66
N GLY A 245 -8.81 -7.62 18.97
CA GLY A 245 -7.89 -8.58 19.55
C GLY A 245 -6.46 -8.45 19.01
N ALA A 246 -6.06 -7.24 18.64
CA ALA A 246 -4.74 -6.98 18.11
C ALA A 246 -3.80 -6.52 19.22
N VAL A 247 -2.73 -7.28 19.45
CA VAL A 247 -1.73 -7.00 20.47
C VAL A 247 -0.37 -6.74 19.81
N PRO A 248 0.33 -5.66 20.20
CA PRO A 248 1.71 -5.47 19.75
C PRO A 248 2.61 -6.53 20.39
N SER A 249 3.59 -7.05 19.65
CA SER A 249 4.64 -7.89 20.23
C SER A 249 5.35 -7.10 21.36
N HIS A 250 5.86 -7.83 22.36
CA HIS A 250 6.44 -7.21 23.59
C HIS A 250 7.50 -6.13 23.33
N HIS A 251 8.14 -6.12 22.16
CA HIS A 251 9.09 -5.09 21.77
C HIS A 251 8.46 -3.73 21.40
N LEU A 252 7.19 -3.69 20.98
CA LEU A 252 6.48 -2.45 20.64
C LEU A 252 6.02 -1.63 21.86
N VAL A 253 5.80 -2.30 22.99
CA VAL A 253 5.28 -1.66 24.22
C VAL A 253 6.33 -0.77 24.88
N ARG A 254 7.62 -1.09 24.75
CA ARG A 254 8.70 -0.33 25.39
C ARG A 254 8.96 1.08 24.85
N ILE A 255 8.42 1.42 23.68
CA ILE A 255 8.60 2.74 23.08
C ILE A 255 7.55 3.75 23.56
N SER A 256 6.56 3.34 24.37
CA SER A 256 5.36 4.14 24.65
C SER A 256 5.39 4.94 25.95
N HIS A 257 6.25 4.65 26.89
CA HIS A 257 6.37 5.41 28.14
C HIS A 257 7.67 6.20 28.17
N GLU A 258 7.52 7.52 28.25
CA GLU A 258 8.53 8.49 28.65
C GLU A 258 9.92 8.28 27.98
N GLY A 259 10.40 9.16 27.20
CA GLY A 259 11.77 9.22 26.64
C GLY A 259 12.93 8.86 27.60
N ARG A 260 12.72 7.95 28.54
CA ARG A 260 13.70 7.36 29.45
C ARG A 260 13.69 5.83 29.29
N CYS A 261 14.81 5.29 28.86
CA CYS A 261 15.11 3.86 28.95
C CYS A 261 15.25 3.47 30.41
N ILE A 262 14.28 2.75 30.97
CA ILE A 262 14.42 2.15 32.28
C ILE A 262 14.87 0.70 32.12
N GLY A 263 16.10 0.40 32.51
CA GLY A 263 16.54 -0.90 32.94
C GLY A 263 17.15 -1.86 31.94
N ALA A 264 18.34 -1.59 31.40
CA ALA A 264 19.40 -2.57 31.18
C ALA A 264 20.72 -1.83 30.86
N PRO A 265 21.83 -2.09 31.58
CA PRO A 265 23.04 -1.30 31.47
C PRO A 265 23.77 -1.37 30.14
N ASN A 266 23.48 -2.34 29.29
CA ASN A 266 24.20 -2.56 28.04
C ASN A 266 23.45 -2.16 26.75
N LEU A 267 22.22 -1.61 26.85
CA LEU A 267 21.45 -1.16 25.70
C LEU A 267 21.51 0.36 25.43
N ARG A 268 22.34 1.08 26.17
CA ARG A 268 22.50 2.55 26.05
C ARG A 268 23.08 3.03 24.71
N LYS A 269 23.68 2.15 23.91
CA LYS A 269 24.30 2.53 22.63
C LYS A 269 23.42 2.31 21.39
N CYS A 270 22.33 1.56 21.48
CA CYS A 270 21.55 1.22 20.29
C CYS A 270 20.34 2.13 19.98
N PHE A 271 19.86 2.95 20.91
CA PHE A 271 18.58 3.65 20.73
C PHE A 271 18.59 5.17 20.93
N CYS A 272 19.76 5.76 21.17
CA CYS A 272 19.93 7.23 21.23
C CYS A 272 20.58 7.82 19.98
N ASN A 273 20.48 7.15 18.84
CA ASN A 273 20.99 7.74 17.62
C ASN A 273 19.95 8.74 17.06
N LYS A 274 20.29 10.03 17.12
CA LYS A 274 19.49 11.13 16.56
C LYS A 274 19.15 10.93 15.09
N ASP A 275 19.88 10.07 14.39
CA ASP A 275 19.67 9.73 12.99
C ASP A 275 18.46 8.82 12.76
N LEU A 276 18.06 7.97 13.73
CA LEU A 276 16.81 7.21 13.66
C LEU A 276 15.56 8.11 13.80
N LEU A 277 15.68 9.19 14.56
CA LEU A 277 14.64 10.22 14.64
C LEU A 277 14.51 11.04 13.34
N ARG A 278 15.59 11.23 12.60
CA ARG A 278 15.60 11.87 11.27
C ARG A 278 14.99 10.98 10.18
N LEU A 279 15.06 9.68 10.30
CA LEU A 279 14.57 8.74 9.27
C LEU A 279 13.04 8.57 9.23
N GLY A 280 12.27 9.20 10.11
CA GLY A 280 10.80 9.12 10.09
C GLY A 280 10.24 7.69 10.34
N GLY A 281 11.10 6.71 10.65
CA GLY A 281 10.75 5.30 10.79
C GLY A 281 9.74 5.02 11.90
N ILE A 282 9.89 5.65 13.06
CA ILE A 282 9.00 5.43 14.22
C ILE A 282 7.57 5.93 13.94
N SER A 283 7.42 6.95 13.11
CA SER A 283 6.12 7.53 12.78
C SER A 283 5.29 6.67 11.83
N ARG A 284 5.95 5.95 10.93
CA ARG A 284 5.32 5.02 9.97
C ARG A 284 4.95 3.70 10.62
N CYS A 285 5.71 3.28 11.63
CA CYS A 285 5.50 2.09 12.43
C CYS A 285 4.06 1.98 12.96
N ARG A 286 3.55 3.01 13.61
CA ARG A 286 2.22 2.98 14.26
C ARG A 286 1.06 2.98 13.26
N GLN A 287 1.23 3.60 12.11
CA GLN A 287 0.21 3.59 11.05
C GLN A 287 0.16 2.24 10.33
N SER A 288 1.30 1.59 10.13
CA SER A 288 1.35 0.27 9.48
C SER A 288 0.67 -0.81 10.31
N VAL A 289 0.82 -0.78 11.63
CA VAL A 289 0.18 -1.72 12.58
C VAL A 289 -1.34 -1.63 12.50
N ALA A 290 -1.90 -0.42 12.57
CA ALA A 290 -3.33 -0.20 12.38
C ALA A 290 -3.82 -0.71 11.02
N ARG A 291 -3.03 -0.54 9.97
CA ARG A 291 -3.36 -0.92 8.59
C ARG A 291 -3.57 -2.43 8.40
N ILE A 292 -2.80 -3.28 9.08
CA ILE A 292 -2.88 -4.74 8.91
C ILE A 292 -4.15 -5.30 9.53
N CYS A 293 -4.39 -5.02 10.81
CA CYS A 293 -5.58 -5.53 11.50
C CYS A 293 -6.86 -4.99 10.89
N LEU A 294 -6.81 -3.76 10.45
CA LEU A 294 -7.98 -2.99 10.09
C LEU A 294 -8.44 -3.29 8.64
N ASN A 295 -7.53 -3.49 7.69
CA ASN A 295 -7.93 -3.81 6.33
C ASN A 295 -8.51 -5.22 6.18
N PHE A 296 -8.09 -6.19 7.00
CA PHE A 296 -8.54 -7.58 6.85
C PHE A 296 -9.81 -7.93 7.65
N HIS A 297 -10.15 -7.20 8.72
CA HIS A 297 -11.43 -7.37 9.42
C HIS A 297 -12.60 -6.65 8.73
N GLY A 298 -12.37 -5.45 8.21
CA GLY A 298 -13.39 -4.69 7.47
C GLY A 298 -13.81 -5.32 6.14
N LEU A 299 -13.02 -6.26 5.60
CA LEU A 299 -13.33 -6.94 4.34
C LEU A 299 -14.43 -8.00 4.46
N LYS A 300 -14.82 -8.45 5.66
CA LYS A 300 -15.95 -9.38 5.83
C LYS A 300 -17.32 -8.72 5.54
N ASP A 301 -17.42 -7.39 5.76
CA ASP A 301 -18.70 -6.66 5.68
C ASP A 301 -18.64 -5.42 4.77
N ALA A 302 -17.51 -5.12 4.15
CA ALA A 302 -17.36 -3.89 3.41
C ALA A 302 -18.02 -3.92 2.05
N VAL A 303 -18.93 -3.02 1.90
CA VAL A 303 -19.71 -2.48 0.78
C VAL A 303 -18.92 -2.19 -0.52
N TRP A 304 -17.80 -2.83 -0.78
CA TRP A 304 -17.05 -2.72 -2.04
C TRP A 304 -17.74 -3.43 -3.21
N TRP A 305 -18.80 -4.19 -2.94
CA TRP A 305 -19.47 -5.09 -3.90
C TRP A 305 -20.54 -4.45 -4.79
N ARG A 306 -20.91 -3.18 -4.62
CA ARG A 306 -21.96 -2.55 -5.45
C ARG A 306 -21.55 -1.98 -6.78
N VAL A 307 -20.29 -2.14 -7.21
CA VAL A 307 -19.77 -1.40 -8.36
C VAL A 307 -19.56 -2.24 -9.60
N SER A 308 -19.55 -3.54 -9.49
CA SER A 308 -19.25 -4.43 -10.63
C SER A 308 -20.46 -4.98 -11.38
N THR A 309 -21.70 -4.75 -10.94
CA THR A 309 -22.88 -5.33 -11.58
C THR A 309 -23.86 -4.32 -12.22
N ALA A 310 -23.55 -3.04 -12.27
CA ALA A 310 -24.32 -2.04 -12.99
C ALA A 310 -23.66 -1.69 -14.32
N GLY A 311 -23.84 -2.54 -15.31
CA GLY A 311 -23.34 -2.27 -16.66
C GLY A 311 -23.52 -3.45 -17.60
N ARG A 312 -24.78 -3.85 -17.86
CA ARG A 312 -25.14 -4.38 -19.19
C ARG A 312 -25.52 -3.23 -20.08
#